data_430be57db433db10f02ddf92fa34f461
#
_entry.id   430be57db433db10f02ddf92fa34f461
#
_cell.length_a   1.000
_cell.length_b   1.000
_cell.length_c   1.000
_cell.angle_alpha   90.00
_cell.angle_beta   90.00
_cell.angle_gamma   90.00
#
_symmetry.space_group_name_H-M   'P 1'
#
loop_
_entity.id
_entity.type
_entity.pdbx_description
1 polymer ?
#
loop_
_entity_poly.entity_id
_entity_poly.type
_entity_poly.pdbx_seq_one_letter_code
_entity_poly.pdbx_strand_id
1 'polypeptide(L)'
;MKENLKVLMINGSPKGDRSNTLKLSKAFLEGILEIDKDAEIRQMNLSEKKIAPCRGCFACWNKTPGKCVMTDDMQEGIEGELWADLMIWSFPLYYFSVPGLLKNFIDRQLPMNLPFMEEQEGQTG
;
A
#
# COMPACT_ATOMS: atom_id res chain seq x y z
N MET A 1 -18.92 1.95 -20.42
CA MET A 1 -18.96 0.70 -19.65
C MET A 1 -18.44 0.93 -18.25
N LYS A 2 -19.20 0.54 -17.27
CA LYS A 2 -18.81 0.76 -15.88
C LYS A 2 -17.82 -0.30 -15.44
N GLU A 3 -16.64 0.13 -15.02
CA GLU A 3 -15.64 -0.78 -14.46
C GLU A 3 -15.98 -1.09 -13.01
N ASN A 4 -15.63 -2.29 -12.59
CA ASN A 4 -15.81 -2.69 -11.20
C ASN A 4 -14.82 -1.95 -10.31
N LEU A 5 -15.25 -1.59 -9.10
CA LEU A 5 -14.39 -0.98 -8.12
C LEU A 5 -13.32 -2.00 -7.68
N LYS A 6 -12.07 -1.58 -7.69
CA LYS A 6 -10.94 -2.40 -7.27
C LYS A 6 -10.39 -1.87 -5.97
N VAL A 7 -10.45 -2.70 -4.94
CA VAL A 7 -10.05 -2.32 -3.58
C VAL A 7 -8.87 -3.17 -3.14
N LEU A 8 -7.81 -2.51 -2.70
CA LEU A 8 -6.66 -3.17 -2.08
C LEU A 8 -6.67 -2.84 -0.60
N MET A 9 -6.73 -3.88 0.25
CA MET A 9 -6.61 -3.70 1.68
C MET A 9 -5.24 -4.18 2.14
N ILE A 10 -4.48 -3.26 2.73
CA ILE A 10 -3.17 -3.55 3.32
C ILE A 10 -3.38 -3.77 4.81
N ASN A 11 -3.15 -4.99 5.26
CA ASN A 11 -3.21 -5.31 6.69
C ASN A 11 -1.80 -5.18 7.28
N GLY A 12 -1.59 -4.10 8.01
CA GLY A 12 -0.30 -3.80 8.63
C GLY A 12 -0.15 -4.30 10.05
N SER A 13 -1.06 -5.16 10.53
CA SER A 13 -0.95 -5.71 11.87
C SER A 13 0.00 -6.91 11.89
N PRO A 14 0.92 -6.99 12.87
CA PRO A 14 1.76 -8.18 13.04
C PRO A 14 0.96 -9.45 13.33
N LYS A 15 -0.27 -9.32 13.76
CA LYS A 15 -1.16 -10.46 14.04
C LYS A 15 -1.81 -11.06 12.81
N GLY A 16 -1.64 -10.42 11.64
CA GLY A 16 -2.23 -10.91 10.38
C GLY A 16 -3.75 -11.01 10.48
N ASP A 17 -4.30 -12.14 10.09
CA ASP A 17 -5.76 -12.34 10.08
C ASP A 17 -6.39 -12.35 11.48
N ARG A 18 -5.60 -12.43 12.54
CA ARG A 18 -6.11 -12.41 13.92
C ARG A 18 -6.26 -11.00 14.47
N SER A 19 -5.97 -9.99 13.68
CA SER A 19 -6.06 -8.59 14.11
C SER A 19 -7.51 -8.18 14.37
N ASN A 20 -7.75 -7.55 15.52
CA ASN A 20 -9.06 -6.99 15.84
C ASN A 20 -9.38 -5.79 14.94
N THR A 21 -8.37 -5.00 14.60
CA THR A 21 -8.52 -3.87 13.67
C THR A 21 -8.98 -4.36 12.31
N LEU A 22 -8.47 -5.52 11.87
CA LEU A 22 -8.86 -6.11 10.60
C LEU A 22 -10.35 -6.46 10.56
N LYS A 23 -10.90 -6.91 11.68
CA LYS A 23 -12.34 -7.22 11.76
C LYS A 23 -13.19 -6.00 11.44
N LEU A 24 -12.79 -4.84 11.97
CA LEU A 24 -13.47 -3.58 11.68
C LEU A 24 -13.32 -3.20 10.21
N SER A 25 -12.14 -3.37 9.65
CA SER A 25 -11.87 -3.06 8.25
C SER A 25 -12.67 -3.98 7.32
N LYS A 26 -12.82 -5.26 7.68
CA LYS A 26 -13.63 -6.20 6.90
C LYS A 26 -15.12 -5.83 6.93
N ALA A 27 -15.61 -5.31 8.04
CA ALA A 27 -16.98 -4.82 8.10
C ALA A 27 -17.19 -3.66 7.12
N PHE A 28 -16.20 -2.78 6.98
CA PHE A 28 -16.23 -1.70 6.00
C PHE A 28 -16.28 -2.26 4.57
N LEU A 29 -15.50 -3.31 4.30
CA LEU A 29 -15.51 -3.95 2.98
C LEU A 29 -16.86 -4.58 2.67
N GLU A 30 -17.51 -5.18 3.67
CA GLU A 30 -18.85 -5.75 3.48
C GLU A 30 -19.85 -4.66 3.09
N GLY A 31 -19.71 -3.47 3.66
CA GLY A 31 -20.55 -2.32 3.29
C GLY A 31 -20.35 -1.92 1.83
N ILE A 32 -19.10 -1.94 1.35
CA ILE A 32 -18.80 -1.67 -0.06
C ILE A 32 -19.49 -2.70 -0.96
N LEU A 33 -19.38 -3.99 -0.58
CA LEU A 33 -19.96 -5.07 -1.38
C LEU A 33 -21.47 -5.05 -1.41
N GLU A 34 -22.12 -4.48 -0.40
CA GLU A 34 -23.57 -4.32 -0.41
C GLU A 34 -24.02 -3.34 -1.50
N ILE A 35 -23.20 -2.33 -1.79
CA ILE A 35 -23.51 -1.30 -2.77
C ILE A 35 -23.00 -1.69 -4.15
N ASP A 36 -21.79 -2.23 -4.22
CA ASP A 36 -21.17 -2.70 -5.47
C ASP A 36 -20.81 -4.17 -5.33
N LYS A 37 -21.71 -5.04 -5.74
CA LYS A 37 -21.54 -6.49 -5.62
C LYS A 37 -20.41 -7.04 -6.47
N ASP A 38 -20.03 -6.30 -7.50
CA ASP A 38 -18.99 -6.72 -8.44
C ASP A 38 -17.63 -6.14 -8.07
N ALA A 39 -17.50 -5.45 -6.93
CA ALA A 39 -16.22 -4.93 -6.47
C ALA A 39 -15.22 -6.06 -6.29
N GLU A 40 -14.00 -5.84 -6.78
CA GLU A 40 -12.90 -6.78 -6.60
C GLU A 40 -12.07 -6.36 -5.40
N ILE A 41 -11.85 -7.28 -4.47
CA ILE A 41 -11.12 -6.99 -3.24
C ILE A 41 -9.89 -7.89 -3.16
N ARG A 42 -8.73 -7.29 -2.95
CA ARG A 42 -7.49 -8.00 -2.65
C ARG A 42 -7.02 -7.59 -1.27
N GLN A 43 -6.54 -8.54 -0.51
CA GLN A 43 -5.97 -8.29 0.82
C GLN A 43 -4.51 -8.72 0.84
N MET A 44 -3.66 -7.86 1.38
CA MET A 44 -2.25 -8.17 1.55
C MET A 44 -1.90 -8.09 3.03
N ASN A 45 -1.56 -9.23 3.62
CA ASN A 45 -1.12 -9.30 5.01
C ASN A 45 0.40 -9.12 5.06
N LEU A 46 0.84 -7.97 5.56
CA LEU A 46 2.27 -7.66 5.59
C LEU A 46 3.05 -8.59 6.53
N SER A 47 2.37 -9.18 7.52
CA SER A 47 3.00 -10.13 8.43
C SER A 47 3.48 -11.41 7.72
N GLU A 48 2.92 -11.70 6.55
CA GLU A 48 3.27 -12.88 5.75
C GLU A 48 4.20 -12.53 4.58
N LYS A 49 4.59 -11.27 4.47
CA LYS A 49 5.40 -10.79 3.35
C LYS A 49 6.80 -10.41 3.82
N LYS A 50 7.74 -10.53 2.90
CA LYS A 50 9.12 -10.11 3.14
C LYS A 50 9.35 -8.77 2.45
N ILE A 51 9.28 -7.71 3.22
CA ILE A 51 9.50 -6.35 2.74
C ILE A 51 10.61 -5.74 3.59
N ALA A 52 11.79 -5.61 3.01
CA ALA A 52 12.93 -5.04 3.70
C ALA A 52 12.78 -3.52 3.85
N PRO A 53 13.39 -2.92 4.87
CA PRO A 53 13.41 -1.46 4.99
C PRO A 53 14.06 -0.81 3.78
N CYS A 54 13.60 0.37 3.41
CA CYS A 54 14.23 1.16 2.37
C CYS A 54 15.64 1.56 2.83
N ARG A 55 16.64 1.38 1.95
CA ARG A 55 18.04 1.69 2.27
C ARG A 55 18.41 3.14 1.98
N GLY A 56 17.51 3.91 1.40
CA GLY A 56 17.78 5.30 1.08
C GLY A 56 18.84 5.49 -0.01
N CYS A 57 19.03 4.51 -0.87
CA CYS A 57 20.05 4.56 -1.90
C CYS A 57 19.68 5.39 -3.12
N PHE A 58 18.38 5.72 -3.28
CA PHE A 58 17.83 6.47 -4.39
C PHE A 58 18.13 5.87 -5.79
N ALA A 59 18.49 4.59 -5.85
CA ALA A 59 18.71 3.93 -7.14
C ALA A 59 17.42 3.88 -7.96
N CYS A 60 16.25 3.84 -7.32
CA CYS A 60 14.96 3.88 -7.98
C CYS A 60 14.70 5.21 -8.72
N TRP A 61 15.48 6.23 -8.43
CA TRP A 61 15.42 7.52 -9.12
C TRP A 61 16.58 7.71 -10.09
N ASN A 62 17.77 7.21 -9.71
CA ASN A 62 19.00 7.47 -10.46
C ASN A 62 19.36 6.39 -11.46
N LYS A 63 19.11 5.13 -11.15
CA LYS A 63 19.54 4.00 -11.99
C LYS A 63 18.37 3.26 -12.63
N THR A 64 17.30 3.02 -11.86
CA THR A 64 16.15 2.25 -12.32
C THR A 64 14.87 3.02 -12.03
N PRO A 65 14.61 4.16 -12.69
CA PRO A 65 13.43 4.97 -12.42
C PRO A 65 12.15 4.13 -12.45
N GLY A 66 11.35 4.26 -11.38
CA GLY A 66 10.11 3.53 -11.26
C GLY A 66 10.24 2.12 -10.69
N LYS A 67 11.48 1.67 -10.40
CA LYS A 67 11.71 0.33 -9.83
C LYS A 67 12.75 0.38 -8.73
N CYS A 68 12.48 -0.37 -7.65
CA CYS A 68 13.46 -0.59 -6.61
C CYS A 68 14.49 -1.62 -7.06
N VAL A 69 15.76 -1.42 -6.68
CA VAL A 69 16.83 -2.39 -6.99
C VAL A 69 16.73 -3.65 -6.13
N MET A 70 16.02 -3.58 -5.00
CA MET A 70 15.80 -4.75 -4.16
C MET A 70 14.63 -5.56 -4.68
N THR A 71 14.78 -6.88 -4.72
CA THR A 71 13.74 -7.80 -5.16
C THR A 71 13.17 -8.51 -3.94
N ASP A 72 11.94 -8.17 -3.57
CA ASP A 72 11.21 -8.80 -2.48
C ASP A 72 9.70 -8.64 -2.71
N ASP A 73 8.88 -8.89 -1.68
CA ASP A 73 7.43 -8.85 -1.84
C ASP A 73 6.86 -7.44 -2.06
N MET A 74 7.70 -6.41 -1.99
CA MET A 74 7.22 -5.06 -2.28
C MET A 74 6.79 -4.88 -3.73
N GLN A 75 7.32 -5.67 -4.67
CA GLN A 75 6.84 -5.65 -6.05
C GLN A 75 5.35 -5.96 -6.11
N GLU A 76 4.90 -6.96 -5.34
CA GLU A 76 3.48 -7.30 -5.24
C GLU A 76 2.68 -6.11 -4.69
N GLY A 77 3.24 -5.42 -3.69
CA GLY A 77 2.60 -4.24 -3.12
C GLY A 77 2.42 -3.12 -4.12
N ILE A 78 3.45 -2.83 -4.89
CA ILE A 78 3.40 -1.77 -5.91
C ILE A 78 2.40 -2.14 -7.01
N GLU A 79 2.43 -3.39 -7.48
CA GLU A 79 1.47 -3.85 -8.49
C GLU A 79 0.04 -3.74 -7.98
N GLY A 80 -0.19 -4.08 -6.71
CA GLY A 80 -1.51 -3.95 -6.10
C GLY A 80 -1.97 -2.50 -6.03
N GLU A 81 -1.09 -1.58 -5.67
CA GLU A 81 -1.43 -0.16 -5.62
C GLU A 81 -1.80 0.39 -6.99
N LEU A 82 -1.06 0.00 -8.02
CA LEU A 82 -1.34 0.43 -9.39
C LEU A 82 -2.65 -0.16 -9.91
N TRP A 83 -3.01 -1.35 -9.45
CA TRP A 83 -4.25 -2.01 -9.82
C TRP A 83 -5.47 -1.37 -9.14
N ALA A 84 -5.33 -0.91 -7.89
CA ALA A 84 -6.45 -0.51 -7.05
C ALA A 84 -6.98 0.87 -7.38
N ASP A 85 -8.29 1.02 -7.26
CA ASP A 85 -8.95 2.32 -7.28
C ASP A 85 -9.01 2.93 -5.88
N LEU A 86 -9.08 2.06 -4.85
CA LEU A 86 -9.17 2.44 -3.46
C LEU A 86 -8.24 1.58 -2.63
N MET A 87 -7.46 2.20 -1.77
CA MET A 87 -6.62 1.49 -0.80
C MET A 87 -7.15 1.71 0.60
N ILE A 88 -7.22 0.62 1.35
CA ILE A 88 -7.58 0.65 2.77
C ILE A 88 -6.39 0.14 3.56
N TRP A 89 -5.93 0.92 4.52
CA TRP A 89 -4.83 0.55 5.39
C TRP A 89 -5.36 0.24 6.78
N SER A 90 -5.25 -1.02 7.18
CA SER A 90 -5.74 -1.52 8.46
C SER A 90 -4.55 -1.82 9.36
N PHE A 91 -4.43 -1.15 10.49
CA PHE A 91 -3.31 -1.36 11.40
C PHE A 91 -3.64 -0.89 12.81
N PRO A 92 -3.01 -1.48 13.83
CA PRO A 92 -3.09 -0.95 15.19
C PRO A 92 -2.12 0.21 15.36
N LEU A 93 -2.42 1.11 16.29
CA LEU A 93 -1.48 2.16 16.64
C LEU A 93 -0.37 1.60 17.52
N TYR A 94 0.87 1.78 17.12
CA TYR A 94 2.04 1.40 17.88
C TYR A 94 2.84 2.65 18.18
N TYR A 95 2.92 3.00 19.45
CA TYR A 95 3.63 4.19 19.90
C TYR A 95 3.24 5.44 19.11
N PHE A 96 1.93 5.69 19.01
CA PHE A 96 1.33 6.85 18.32
C PHE A 96 1.56 6.86 16.80
N SER A 97 1.94 5.75 16.20
CA SER A 97 2.20 5.66 14.77
C SER A 97 1.85 4.28 14.23
N VAL A 98 2.37 3.96 13.07
CA VAL A 98 2.12 2.68 12.40
C VAL A 98 3.11 1.62 12.88
N PRO A 99 2.73 0.32 12.81
CA PRO A 99 3.69 -0.74 13.08
C PRO A 99 4.88 -0.71 12.12
N GLY A 100 6.03 -1.22 12.58
CA GLY A 100 7.26 -1.18 11.77
C GLY A 100 7.12 -1.86 10.41
N LEU A 101 6.41 -2.99 10.34
CA LEU A 101 6.22 -3.68 9.06
C LEU A 101 5.41 -2.85 8.06
N LEU A 102 4.48 -2.03 8.54
CA LEU A 102 3.74 -1.12 7.67
C LEU A 102 4.62 0.06 7.24
N LYS A 103 5.47 0.56 8.13
CA LYS A 103 6.40 1.64 7.79
C LYS A 103 7.37 1.21 6.70
N ASN A 104 7.85 -0.03 6.74
CA ASN A 104 8.69 -0.56 5.66
C ASN A 104 7.95 -0.52 4.32
N PHE A 105 6.67 -0.87 4.31
CA PHE A 105 5.85 -0.80 3.11
C PHE A 105 5.73 0.65 2.63
N ILE A 106 5.46 1.57 3.56
CA ILE A 106 5.32 2.99 3.22
C ILE A 106 6.60 3.55 2.59
N ASP A 107 7.74 3.28 3.21
CA ASP A 107 9.02 3.80 2.72
C ASP A 107 9.40 3.22 1.36
N ARG A 108 8.99 2.00 1.08
CA ARG A 108 9.30 1.31 -0.17
C ARG A 108 8.38 1.72 -1.32
N GLN A 109 7.53 2.71 -1.12
CA GLN A 109 6.72 3.31 -2.18
C GLN A 109 7.47 4.38 -2.97
N LEU A 110 8.68 4.70 -2.56
CA LEU A 110 9.48 5.72 -3.21
C LEU A 110 9.61 5.55 -4.73
N PRO A 111 9.75 4.32 -5.29
CA PRO A 111 9.81 4.14 -6.74
C PRO A 111 8.55 4.57 -7.49
N MET A 112 7.42 4.70 -6.80
CA MET A 112 6.16 5.13 -7.42
C MET A 112 6.15 6.64 -7.71
N ASN A 113 7.11 7.37 -7.18
CA ASN A 113 7.25 8.80 -7.38
C ASN A 113 8.47 9.07 -8.26
N LEU A 114 8.33 10.01 -9.18
CA LEU A 114 9.46 10.43 -10.01
C LEU A 114 10.24 11.53 -9.28
N PRO A 115 11.56 11.62 -9.50
CA PRO A 115 12.38 12.63 -8.83
C PRO A 115 12.18 14.04 -9.37
N PHE A 116 11.34 14.20 -10.38
CA PHE A 116 11.12 15.48 -11.04
C PHE A 116 9.98 16.23 -10.36
N MET A 117 10.24 17.46 -9.99
CA MET A 117 9.25 18.33 -9.39
C MET A 117 8.93 19.45 -10.37
N GLU A 118 7.64 19.74 -10.53
CA GLU A 118 7.18 20.81 -11.40
C GLU A 118 6.53 21.89 -10.57
N GLU A 119 6.78 23.14 -10.92
CA GLU A 119 6.12 24.26 -10.28
C GLU A 119 4.85 24.59 -11.06
N GLN A 120 3.72 24.49 -10.41
CA GLN A 120 2.42 24.83 -11.02
C GLN A 120 1.72 25.85 -10.15
N GLU A 121 1.33 26.96 -10.75
CA GLU A 121 0.58 28.02 -10.06
C GLU A 121 1.26 28.50 -8.78
N GLY A 122 2.59 28.55 -8.76
CA GLY A 122 3.36 28.97 -7.60
C GLY A 122 3.58 27.89 -6.56
N GLN A 123 3.21 26.63 -6.85
CA GLN A 123 3.42 25.49 -5.96
C GLN A 123 4.29 24.44 -6.63
N THR A 124 5.17 23.83 -5.82
CA THR A 124 6.02 22.74 -6.30
C THR A 124 5.26 21.43 -6.13
N GLY A 125 5.13 20.70 -7.23
CA GLY A 125 4.39 19.43 -7.26
C GLY A 125 5.25 18.21 -7.38
#